data_ba417c8cacaa01a3d0815387cc5eecd4
#
_entry.id   ba417c8cacaa01a3d0815387cc5eecd4
#
_cell.length_a   1.000
_cell.length_b   1.000
_cell.length_c   1.000
_cell.angle_alpha   90.00
_cell.angle_beta   90.00
_cell.angle_gamma   90.00
#
_symmetry.space_group_name_H-M   'P 1'
#
loop_
_entity.id
_entity.type
_entity.pdbx_description
1 polymer ?
#
loop_
_entity_poly.entity_id
_entity_poly.type
_entity_poly.pdbx_seq_one_letter_code
_entity_poly.pdbx_strand_id
1 'polypeptide(L)'
;MKDRIYACNRIMRPLKAYLERGESNENVLNLVGVLNQLNDNELAFVMAKYVTLATYRDDGRQINQATTAKLKEHLNLKTKAFGQLEHSVYTKVYELYFAERIEKYKQENAELERKIAEREAEKERWNQLKKAVLGIN
;
A
#
# COMPACT_ATOMS: atom_id res chain seq x y z
N MET A 1 10.77 0.51 3.08
CA MET A 1 9.75 0.46 4.17
C MET A 1 9.06 1.80 4.42
N LYS A 2 9.79 2.94 4.36
CA LYS A 2 9.20 4.27 4.58
C LYS A 2 7.99 4.57 3.71
N ASP A 3 8.05 4.26 2.42
CA ASP A 3 6.94 4.52 1.48
C ASP A 3 5.71 3.68 1.79
N ARG A 4 5.92 2.43 2.24
CA ARG A 4 4.83 1.54 2.66
C ARG A 4 4.17 2.03 3.94
N ILE A 5 4.96 2.48 4.90
CA ILE A 5 4.45 3.05 6.16
C ILE A 5 3.63 4.31 5.86
N TYR A 6 4.14 5.19 5.02
CA TYR A 6 3.43 6.41 4.63
C TYR A 6 2.08 6.12 3.96
N ALA A 7 2.07 5.19 3.01
CA ALA A 7 0.84 4.78 2.34
C ALA A 7 -0.16 4.17 3.33
N CYS A 8 0.30 3.31 4.22
CA CYS A 8 -0.55 2.70 5.25
C CYS A 8 -1.09 3.73 6.24
N ASN A 9 -0.28 4.70 6.64
CA ASN A 9 -0.74 5.78 7.53
C ASN A 9 -1.93 6.53 6.93
N ARG A 10 -1.89 6.80 5.63
CA ARG A 10 -2.98 7.50 4.96
C ARG A 10 -4.28 6.71 4.95
N ILE A 11 -4.22 5.42 4.67
CA ILE A 11 -5.42 4.59 4.62
C ILE A 11 -5.98 4.26 6.00
N MET A 12 -5.16 4.30 7.05
CA MET A 12 -5.56 3.98 8.43
C MET A 12 -6.19 5.16 9.18
N ARG A 13 -6.00 6.40 8.71
CA ARG A 13 -6.53 7.60 9.38
C ARG A 13 -8.04 7.56 9.67
N PRO A 14 -8.89 7.11 8.74
CA PRO A 14 -10.33 7.11 9.01
C PRO A 14 -10.81 5.98 9.92
N LEU A 15 -9.94 5.07 10.34
CA LEU A 15 -10.32 3.90 11.13
C LEU A 15 -10.99 4.28 12.45
N LYS A 16 -10.44 5.27 13.17
CA LYS A 16 -11.01 5.73 14.45
C LYS A 16 -12.42 6.28 14.29
N ALA A 17 -12.66 7.11 13.27
CA ALA A 17 -13.98 7.66 12.97
C ALA A 17 -14.98 6.56 12.60
N TYR A 18 -14.55 5.55 11.87
CA TYR A 18 -15.37 4.39 11.56
C TYR A 18 -15.79 3.63 12.82
N LEU A 19 -14.86 3.36 13.74
CA LEU A 19 -15.12 2.60 14.96
C LEU A 19 -15.96 3.38 15.97
N GLU A 20 -15.70 4.67 16.12
CA GLU A 20 -16.40 5.49 17.14
C GLU A 20 -17.72 6.08 16.65
N ARG A 21 -17.82 6.47 15.38
CA ARG A 21 -18.97 7.22 14.83
C ARG A 21 -19.68 6.50 13.68
N GLY A 22 -19.19 5.34 13.27
CA GLY A 22 -19.77 4.59 12.16
C GLY A 22 -19.56 5.23 10.79
N GLU A 23 -18.68 6.24 10.67
CA GLU A 23 -18.37 6.88 9.40
C GLU A 23 -17.62 5.92 8.48
N SER A 24 -18.19 5.60 7.33
CA SER A 24 -17.59 4.66 6.40
C SER A 24 -17.68 5.12 4.95
N ASN A 25 -16.79 4.59 4.15
CA ASN A 25 -16.82 4.66 2.69
C ASN A 25 -16.19 3.37 2.15
N GLU A 26 -16.15 3.23 0.85
CA GLU A 26 -15.62 2.04 0.20
C GLU A 26 -14.19 1.73 0.62
N ASN A 27 -13.34 2.76 0.72
CA ASN A 27 -11.95 2.59 1.13
C ASN A 27 -11.81 2.07 2.56
N VAL A 28 -12.62 2.58 3.48
CA VAL A 28 -12.63 2.13 4.88
C VAL A 28 -13.11 0.69 4.99
N LEU A 29 -14.14 0.32 4.24
CA LEU A 29 -14.66 -1.05 4.23
C LEU A 29 -13.64 -2.03 3.66
N ASN A 30 -12.89 -1.64 2.62
CA ASN A 30 -11.77 -2.42 2.09
C ASN A 30 -10.68 -2.60 3.15
N LEU A 31 -10.37 -1.54 3.88
CA LEU A 31 -9.40 -1.60 4.98
C LEU A 31 -9.83 -2.57 6.07
N VAL A 32 -11.08 -2.52 6.48
CA VAL A 32 -11.63 -3.45 7.50
C VAL A 32 -11.48 -4.90 7.05
N GLY A 33 -11.75 -5.18 5.77
CA GLY A 33 -11.53 -6.50 5.19
C GLY A 33 -10.08 -6.96 5.27
N VAL A 34 -9.13 -6.05 5.03
CA VAL A 34 -7.69 -6.32 5.18
C VAL A 34 -7.33 -6.58 6.65
N LEU A 35 -7.82 -5.74 7.56
CA LEU A 35 -7.53 -5.88 8.99
C LEU A 35 -8.05 -7.19 9.57
N ASN A 36 -9.15 -7.71 9.04
CA ASN A 36 -9.69 -9.01 9.46
C ASN A 36 -8.76 -10.20 9.11
N GLN A 37 -7.78 -9.98 8.24
CA GLN A 37 -6.80 -11.00 7.87
C GLN A 37 -5.54 -10.95 8.74
N LEU A 38 -5.42 -9.97 9.61
CA LEU A 38 -4.31 -9.84 10.55
C LEU A 38 -4.53 -10.74 11.77
N ASN A 39 -3.43 -11.19 12.39
CA ASN A 39 -3.52 -11.91 13.66
C ASN A 39 -3.80 -10.91 14.81
N ASP A 40 -4.07 -11.45 16.01
CA ASP A 40 -4.44 -10.63 17.18
C ASP A 40 -3.36 -9.62 17.56
N ASN A 41 -2.10 -9.99 17.51
CA ASN A 41 -0.98 -9.09 17.83
C ASN A 41 -0.84 -7.97 16.81
N GLU A 42 -0.98 -8.29 15.54
CA GLU A 42 -0.94 -7.32 14.45
C GLU A 42 -2.10 -6.36 14.53
N LEU A 43 -3.29 -6.87 14.80
CA LEU A 43 -4.49 -6.03 14.97
C LEU A 43 -4.36 -5.14 16.20
N ALA A 44 -3.81 -5.64 17.31
CA ALA A 44 -3.55 -4.85 18.51
C ALA A 44 -2.60 -3.69 18.22
N PHE A 45 -1.58 -3.89 17.41
CA PHE A 45 -0.68 -2.82 16.95
C PHE A 45 -1.44 -1.73 16.20
N VAL A 46 -2.26 -2.10 15.24
CA VAL A 46 -3.06 -1.16 14.44
C VAL A 46 -4.01 -0.37 15.33
N MET A 47 -4.72 -1.04 16.21
CA MET A 47 -5.67 -0.40 17.11
C MET A 47 -4.98 0.56 18.09
N ALA A 48 -3.83 0.18 18.62
CA ALA A 48 -3.07 1.04 19.53
C ALA A 48 -2.58 2.31 18.81
N LYS A 49 -1.98 2.15 17.64
CA LYS A 49 -1.36 3.27 16.91
C LYS A 49 -2.36 4.23 16.30
N TYR A 50 -3.45 3.72 15.73
CA TYR A 50 -4.36 4.53 14.93
C TYR A 50 -5.69 4.86 15.61
N VAL A 51 -6.01 4.22 16.71
CA VAL A 51 -7.26 4.43 17.44
C VAL A 51 -7.00 4.87 18.88
N THR A 52 -6.39 4.03 19.69
CA THR A 52 -6.25 4.26 21.12
C THR A 52 -5.33 5.42 21.47
N LEU A 53 -4.14 5.48 20.85
CA LEU A 53 -3.10 6.46 21.16
C LEU A 53 -3.05 7.61 20.15
N ALA A 54 -3.95 7.65 19.18
CA ALA A 54 -4.00 8.69 18.17
C ALA A 54 -5.10 9.70 18.46
N THR A 55 -4.86 10.96 18.11
CA THR A 55 -5.85 12.04 18.17
C THR A 55 -5.97 12.68 16.79
N TYR A 56 -7.21 12.86 16.32
CA TYR A 56 -7.52 13.43 15.02
C TYR A 56 -8.39 14.68 15.18
N ARG A 57 -8.22 15.62 14.23
CA ARG A 57 -9.15 16.75 14.08
C ARG A 57 -10.44 16.30 13.39
N ASP A 58 -11.46 17.14 13.45
CA ASP A 58 -12.74 16.89 12.78
C ASP A 58 -12.61 16.68 11.27
N ASP A 59 -11.59 17.31 10.65
CA ASP A 59 -11.27 17.15 9.22
C ASP A 59 -10.46 15.88 8.90
N GLY A 60 -10.22 15.01 9.88
CA GLY A 60 -9.47 13.77 9.72
C GLY A 60 -7.96 13.90 9.83
N ARG A 61 -7.41 15.12 10.03
CA ARG A 61 -5.98 15.31 10.21
C ARG A 61 -5.54 14.82 11.58
N GLN A 62 -4.43 14.09 11.60
CA GLN A 62 -3.85 13.60 12.84
C GLN A 62 -3.19 14.73 13.62
N ILE A 63 -3.62 14.94 14.88
CA ILE A 63 -3.05 15.94 15.79
C ILE A 63 -1.82 15.39 16.47
N ASN A 64 -1.93 14.18 17.05
CA ASN A 64 -0.85 13.51 17.75
C ASN A 64 -0.65 12.11 17.20
N GLN A 65 0.62 11.78 16.95
CA GLN A 65 1.01 10.41 16.63
C GLN A 65 1.43 9.68 17.89
N ALA A 66 1.11 8.39 17.97
CA ALA A 66 1.67 7.53 18.97
C ALA A 66 3.18 7.38 18.71
N THR A 67 4.00 7.75 19.70
CA THR A 67 5.45 7.53 19.59
C THR A 67 5.78 6.05 19.71
N THR A 68 6.91 5.65 19.14
CA THR A 68 7.42 4.27 19.28
C THR A 68 7.52 3.85 20.75
N ALA A 69 8.00 4.74 21.61
CA ALA A 69 8.10 4.47 23.04
C ALA A 69 6.74 4.18 23.68
N LYS A 70 5.72 4.99 23.38
CA LYS A 70 4.37 4.78 23.90
C LYS A 70 3.74 3.49 23.37
N LEU A 71 3.95 3.17 22.12
CA LEU A 71 3.45 1.92 21.51
C LEU A 71 4.10 0.70 22.15
N LYS A 72 5.41 0.71 22.33
CA LYS A 72 6.13 -0.39 23.00
C LYS A 72 5.62 -0.60 24.44
N GLU A 73 5.41 0.49 25.18
CA GLU A 73 4.86 0.43 26.53
C GLU A 73 3.43 -0.12 26.53
N HIS A 74 2.57 0.41 25.68
CA HIS A 74 1.18 -0.01 25.58
C HIS A 74 1.03 -1.50 25.22
N LEU A 75 1.86 -1.98 24.29
CA LEU A 75 1.85 -3.37 23.82
C LEU A 75 2.73 -4.29 24.65
N ASN A 76 3.46 -3.73 25.62
CA ASN A 76 4.40 -4.47 26.48
C ASN A 76 5.44 -5.25 25.66
N LEU A 77 6.06 -4.58 24.68
CA LEU A 77 7.05 -5.16 23.76
C LEU A 77 8.40 -4.48 23.88
N LYS A 78 9.45 -5.29 23.76
CA LYS A 78 10.84 -4.82 23.62
C LYS A 78 11.12 -4.42 22.16
N THR A 79 12.20 -3.67 21.96
CA THR A 79 12.54 -3.07 20.66
C THR A 79 12.55 -4.07 19.51
N LYS A 80 13.15 -5.25 19.70
CA LYS A 80 13.24 -6.27 18.63
C LYS A 80 11.88 -6.82 18.26
N ALA A 81 11.08 -7.21 19.26
CA ALA A 81 9.74 -7.75 19.04
C ALA A 81 8.81 -6.69 18.43
N PHE A 82 8.92 -5.45 18.88
CA PHE A 82 8.16 -4.34 18.30
C PHE A 82 8.52 -4.11 16.83
N GLY A 83 9.80 -4.09 16.49
CA GLY A 83 10.24 -3.93 15.10
C GLY A 83 9.75 -5.04 14.18
N GLN A 84 9.76 -6.28 14.65
CA GLN A 84 9.23 -7.42 13.90
C GLN A 84 7.71 -7.30 13.68
N LEU A 85 6.98 -6.91 14.71
CA LEU A 85 5.53 -6.71 14.62
C LEU A 85 5.18 -5.57 13.67
N GLU A 86 5.86 -4.43 13.79
CA GLU A 86 5.68 -3.27 12.91
C GLU A 86 5.93 -3.66 11.45
N HIS A 87 7.02 -4.34 11.16
CA HIS A 87 7.34 -4.80 9.82
C HIS A 87 6.26 -5.74 9.26
N SER A 88 5.81 -6.69 10.06
CA SER A 88 4.76 -7.63 9.67
C SER A 88 3.45 -6.91 9.33
N VAL A 89 3.02 -5.98 10.19
CA VAL A 89 1.78 -5.22 9.98
C VAL A 89 1.84 -4.42 8.69
N TYR A 90 2.86 -3.61 8.49
CA TYR A 90 2.94 -2.74 7.32
C TYR A 90 3.13 -3.51 6.03
N THR A 91 3.87 -4.61 6.05
CA THR A 91 4.02 -5.48 4.89
C THR A 91 2.68 -6.11 4.49
N LYS A 92 1.97 -6.70 5.45
CA LYS A 92 0.68 -7.34 5.17
C LYS A 92 -0.40 -6.36 4.74
N VAL A 93 -0.54 -5.25 5.45
CA VAL A 93 -1.55 -4.24 5.11
C VAL A 93 -1.28 -3.66 3.73
N TYR A 94 -0.03 -3.31 3.44
CA TYR A 94 0.33 -2.78 2.13
C TYR A 94 0.03 -3.77 1.00
N GLU A 95 0.49 -5.00 1.14
CA GLU A 95 0.29 -6.03 0.11
C GLU A 95 -1.19 -6.38 -0.09
N LEU A 96 -1.96 -6.51 0.99
CA LEU A 96 -3.37 -6.87 0.90
C LEU A 96 -4.25 -5.72 0.41
N TYR A 97 -4.03 -4.51 0.92
CA TYR A 97 -4.86 -3.36 0.55
C TYR A 97 -4.61 -2.90 -0.89
N PHE A 98 -3.36 -2.92 -1.33
CA PHE A 98 -2.98 -2.47 -2.67
C PHE A 98 -2.85 -3.61 -3.69
N ALA A 99 -3.25 -4.84 -3.33
CA ALA A 99 -3.08 -6.02 -4.18
C ALA A 99 -3.65 -5.83 -5.59
N GLU A 100 -4.86 -5.31 -5.70
CA GLU A 100 -5.51 -5.07 -7.01
C GLU A 100 -4.76 -4.03 -7.84
N ARG A 101 -4.31 -2.96 -7.21
CA ARG A 101 -3.53 -1.90 -7.88
C ARG A 101 -2.18 -2.41 -8.34
N ILE A 102 -1.51 -3.22 -7.52
CA ILE A 102 -0.22 -3.82 -7.86
C ILE A 102 -0.39 -4.75 -9.05
N GLU A 103 -1.40 -5.60 -9.03
CA GLU A 103 -1.71 -6.51 -10.14
C GLU A 103 -2.07 -5.77 -11.42
N LYS A 104 -2.93 -4.77 -11.32
CA LYS A 104 -3.30 -3.92 -12.44
C LYS A 104 -2.09 -3.22 -13.06
N TYR A 105 -1.22 -2.67 -12.22
CA TYR A 105 0.01 -2.01 -12.66
C TYR A 105 0.93 -2.98 -13.40
N LYS A 106 1.10 -4.19 -12.88
CA LYS A 106 1.89 -5.25 -13.55
C LYS A 106 1.30 -5.62 -14.91
N GLN A 107 -0.01 -5.75 -15.01
CA GLN A 107 -0.71 -6.05 -16.26
C GLN A 107 -0.56 -4.92 -17.28
N GLU A 108 -0.72 -3.68 -16.86
CA GLU A 108 -0.55 -2.49 -17.72
C GLU A 108 0.88 -2.38 -18.24
N ASN A 109 1.88 -2.64 -17.39
CA ASN A 109 3.28 -2.63 -17.79
C ASN A 109 3.60 -3.76 -18.78
N ALA A 110 3.10 -4.96 -18.55
CA ALA A 110 3.28 -6.08 -19.46
C ALA A 110 2.68 -5.78 -20.85
N GLU A 111 1.49 -5.18 -20.88
CA GLU A 111 0.85 -4.77 -22.12
C GLU A 111 1.61 -3.66 -22.85
N LEU A 112 2.11 -2.68 -22.12
CA LEU A 112 2.93 -1.60 -22.67
C LEU A 112 4.23 -2.14 -23.28
N GLU A 113 4.91 -3.02 -22.57
CA GLU A 113 6.12 -3.69 -23.08
C GLU A 113 5.84 -4.48 -24.36
N ARG A 114 4.72 -5.19 -24.42
CA ARG A 114 4.27 -5.92 -25.62
C ARG A 114 4.05 -4.97 -26.80
N LYS A 115 3.38 -3.85 -26.59
CA LYS A 115 3.14 -2.83 -27.62
C LYS A 115 4.44 -2.21 -28.13
N ILE A 116 5.39 -1.95 -27.25
CA ILE A 116 6.71 -1.41 -27.61
C ILE A 116 7.45 -2.45 -28.48
N ALA A 117 7.46 -3.72 -28.09
CA ALA A 117 8.09 -4.77 -28.84
C ALA A 117 7.47 -4.94 -30.24
N GLU A 118 6.14 -4.86 -30.34
CA GLU A 118 5.43 -4.92 -31.62
C GLU A 118 5.82 -3.75 -32.55
N ARG A 119 5.92 -2.53 -32.01
CA ARG A 119 6.33 -1.35 -32.77
C ARG A 119 7.77 -1.45 -33.24
N GLU A 120 8.65 -1.97 -32.41
CA GLU A 120 10.06 -2.17 -32.80
C GLU A 120 10.18 -3.23 -33.90
N ALA A 121 9.45 -4.33 -33.81
CA ALA A 121 9.41 -5.37 -34.82
C ALA A 121 8.87 -4.85 -36.16
N GLU A 122 7.81 -4.05 -36.14
CA GLU A 122 7.22 -3.41 -37.31
C GLU A 122 8.19 -2.44 -37.97
N LYS A 123 8.87 -1.62 -37.15
CA LYS A 123 9.88 -0.67 -37.62
C LYS A 123 11.04 -1.40 -38.31
N GLU A 124 11.52 -2.49 -37.74
CA GLU A 124 12.59 -3.31 -38.34
C GLU A 124 12.14 -3.93 -39.65
N ARG A 125 10.92 -4.41 -39.72
CA ARG A 125 10.33 -4.95 -40.98
C ARG A 125 10.30 -3.89 -42.08
N TRP A 126 9.89 -2.66 -41.78
CA TRP A 126 9.90 -1.56 -42.71
C TRP A 126 11.31 -1.18 -43.15
N ASN A 127 12.27 -1.20 -42.26
CA ASN A 127 13.68 -0.94 -42.61
C ASN A 127 14.22 -1.99 -43.57
N GLN A 128 13.89 -3.26 -43.38
CA GLN A 128 14.28 -4.35 -44.28
C GLN A 128 13.62 -4.21 -45.65
N LEU A 129 12.33 -3.86 -45.69
CA LEU A 129 11.64 -3.61 -46.95
C LEU A 129 12.24 -2.43 -47.71
N LYS A 130 12.60 -1.36 -47.02
CA LYS A 130 13.31 -0.22 -47.60
C LYS A 130 14.62 -0.64 -48.26
N LYS A 131 15.41 -1.43 -47.59
CA LYS A 131 16.69 -1.94 -48.11
C LYS A 131 16.47 -2.79 -49.36
N ALA A 132 15.47 -3.68 -49.32
CA ALA A 132 15.16 -4.57 -50.44
C ALA A 132 14.64 -3.82 -51.68
N VAL A 133 13.76 -2.83 -51.48
CA VAL A 133 13.11 -2.10 -52.57
C VAL A 133 13.95 -0.97 -53.11
N LEU A 134 14.58 -0.19 -52.23
CA LEU A 134 15.32 1.02 -52.59
C LEU A 134 16.83 0.83 -52.71
N GLY A 135 17.36 -0.33 -52.33
CA GLY A 135 18.78 -0.59 -52.31
C GLY A 135 19.58 0.26 -51.34
N ILE A 136 18.93 0.79 -50.32
CA ILE A 136 19.55 1.63 -49.26
C ILE A 136 20.03 0.74 -48.13
N ASN A 137 21.31 0.84 -47.79
CA ASN A 137 21.91 0.12 -46.68
C ASN A 137 21.99 1.01 -45.42
#